data_eb9fbb4b7a7161dddcb22a45f5c4dfc2
#
_entry.id   eb9fbb4b7a7161dddcb22a45f5c4dfc2
#
_cell.length_a   1.000
_cell.length_b   1.000
_cell.length_c   1.000
_cell.angle_alpha   90.00
_cell.angle_beta   90.00
_cell.angle_gamma   90.00
#
_symmetry.space_group_name_H-M   'P 1'
#
loop_
_entity.id
_entity.type
_entity.pdbx_description
1 polymer ?
#
loop_
_entity_poly.entity_id
_entity_poly.type
_entity_poly.pdbx_seq_one_letter_code
_entity_poly.pdbx_strand_id
1 'polypeptide(L)'
;MYKRQIQAFDANTLDSLWIYRDSIGGQPNSSIVYHDGYIYTGFWVGEINEAHYVCLSATDEDPTQTMEEKLPTWYYTSKGGFYWAGAYVCDDFLLIGTDDGASGYTTGKPSLLSFNPKTGELLSSYKMNVTGDIRSSITHYKGKYYFTSKGGYFYEATVDEKGTIEDVRTLKLYNYADDPANPAMSTCTPTIYNGRAYIGISGTAQFGAYSGHNLTVIDIPNWEIAYTVRTHGYPQTSGVLTTAYMEETGCVYVYFFDNFTPGKLRVLEDKPGQTEVSLKTMETYTASGQTETYTTPYNIFTPSGAQAQYAICSPIMDEYGTIYFKNDSAYLMAVGSTIERIEVTKLPDKTTYNVKDTFDPTGMQVTAYYANGMTRDVTKYVTWSDKPLKASDTDFQITFPYAMYQNRENSDTLEMEYGVHCDKPMTTLTLTIADQSAVKYGDVNADGIIDVSDAMLICQIYLGNVTPTDTQKKAADVNGDGTMDVSDAMMVCQYYLGNITKFPVEQ
;
A
#
# COMPACT_ATOMS: atom_id res chain seq x y z
N MET A 1 -26.34 -4.18 1.97
CA MET A 1 -25.02 -4.08 2.62
C MET A 1 -24.33 -5.45 2.49
N TYR A 2 -23.29 -5.54 1.69
CA TYR A 2 -22.66 -6.78 1.21
C TYR A 2 -21.65 -7.36 2.22
N LYS A 3 -22.11 -7.76 3.39
CA LYS A 3 -21.26 -8.31 4.46
C LYS A 3 -21.11 -9.85 4.46
N ARG A 4 -21.34 -10.52 3.30
CA ARG A 4 -21.44 -11.99 3.25
C ARG A 4 -20.72 -12.60 2.06
N GLN A 5 -19.77 -11.87 1.45
CA GLN A 5 -19.17 -12.29 0.20
C GLN A 5 -17.67 -12.08 0.19
N ILE A 6 -17.00 -12.90 -0.62
CA ILE A 6 -15.63 -12.72 -1.08
C ILE A 6 -15.71 -12.39 -2.56
N GLN A 7 -14.93 -11.45 -3.02
CA GLN A 7 -14.93 -11.00 -4.41
C GLN A 7 -13.50 -10.92 -4.92
N ALA A 8 -13.27 -11.45 -6.11
CA ALA A 8 -12.01 -11.30 -6.83
C ALA A 8 -12.10 -10.18 -7.86
N PHE A 9 -10.99 -9.48 -8.03
CA PHE A 9 -10.82 -8.41 -9.00
C PHE A 9 -9.55 -8.63 -9.81
N ASP A 10 -9.58 -8.28 -11.09
CA ASP A 10 -8.36 -8.13 -11.87
C ASP A 10 -7.50 -7.00 -11.28
N ALA A 11 -6.23 -7.27 -11.04
CA ALA A 11 -5.35 -6.33 -10.36
C ALA A 11 -4.98 -5.10 -11.20
N ASN A 12 -5.13 -5.16 -12.53
CA ASN A 12 -4.79 -4.08 -13.44
C ASN A 12 -6.00 -3.23 -13.80
N THR A 13 -7.16 -3.87 -14.10
CA THR A 13 -8.38 -3.18 -14.56
C THR A 13 -9.33 -2.87 -13.43
N LEU A 14 -9.22 -3.57 -12.29
CA LEU A 14 -10.15 -3.55 -11.15
C LEU A 14 -11.56 -4.06 -11.51
N ASP A 15 -11.69 -4.75 -12.63
CA ASP A 15 -12.93 -5.41 -12.99
C ASP A 15 -13.19 -6.58 -12.03
N SER A 16 -14.46 -6.78 -11.68
CA SER A 16 -14.87 -7.93 -10.86
C SER A 16 -14.81 -9.20 -11.69
N LEU A 17 -14.06 -10.19 -11.21
CA LEU A 17 -13.95 -11.50 -11.85
C LEU A 17 -15.07 -12.41 -11.37
N TRP A 18 -15.08 -12.76 -10.11
CA TRP A 18 -16.08 -13.64 -9.52
C TRP A 18 -16.46 -13.23 -8.09
N ILE A 19 -17.60 -13.75 -7.61
CA ILE A 19 -18.12 -13.53 -6.26
C ILE A 19 -18.50 -14.87 -5.63
N TYR A 20 -18.06 -15.10 -4.38
CA TYR A 20 -18.54 -16.16 -3.52
C TYR A 20 -19.48 -15.61 -2.44
N ARG A 21 -20.63 -16.23 -2.27
CA ARG A 21 -21.60 -15.95 -1.20
C ARG A 21 -21.81 -17.18 -0.35
N ASP A 22 -21.42 -17.07 0.93
CA ASP A 22 -21.58 -18.20 1.84
C ASP A 22 -23.08 -18.50 2.13
N SER A 23 -23.44 -19.78 2.12
CA SER A 23 -24.84 -20.23 2.26
C SER A 23 -25.45 -19.98 3.65
N ILE A 24 -24.65 -20.10 4.73
CA ILE A 24 -25.07 -19.71 6.08
C ILE A 24 -25.01 -18.18 6.22
N GLY A 25 -24.10 -17.56 5.49
CA GLY A 25 -23.80 -16.14 5.59
C GLY A 25 -22.75 -15.85 6.66
N GLY A 26 -22.81 -14.65 7.25
CA GLY A 26 -21.83 -14.23 8.25
C GLY A 26 -20.83 -13.21 7.71
N GLN A 27 -19.86 -12.89 8.56
CA GLN A 27 -18.81 -11.91 8.25
C GLN A 27 -17.54 -12.66 7.82
N PRO A 28 -16.99 -12.41 6.60
CA PRO A 28 -15.73 -12.98 6.15
C PRO A 28 -14.57 -12.15 6.74
N ASN A 29 -14.39 -12.21 8.04
CA ASN A 29 -13.39 -11.41 8.76
C ASN A 29 -12.07 -12.16 8.99
N SER A 30 -12.01 -13.46 8.63
CA SER A 30 -10.76 -14.22 8.69
C SER A 30 -9.79 -13.75 7.61
N SER A 31 -8.50 -13.87 7.88
CA SER A 31 -7.47 -13.64 6.89
C SER A 31 -7.63 -14.61 5.71
N ILE A 32 -7.55 -14.08 4.49
CA ILE A 32 -7.51 -14.91 3.29
C ILE A 32 -6.09 -15.43 3.11
N VAL A 33 -5.95 -16.74 2.95
CA VAL A 33 -4.66 -17.40 2.68
C VAL A 33 -4.73 -18.03 1.29
N TYR A 34 -3.68 -17.84 0.50
CA TYR A 34 -3.55 -18.42 -0.84
C TYR A 34 -2.50 -19.53 -0.85
N HIS A 35 -2.83 -20.67 -1.50
CA HIS A 35 -1.88 -21.74 -1.74
C HIS A 35 -2.31 -22.55 -2.99
N ASP A 36 -1.39 -22.81 -3.88
CA ASP A 36 -1.52 -23.71 -5.05
C ASP A 36 -2.82 -23.51 -5.87
N GLY A 37 -3.18 -22.24 -6.17
CA GLY A 37 -4.36 -21.89 -6.95
C GLY A 37 -5.67 -21.82 -6.16
N TYR A 38 -5.63 -21.97 -4.84
CA TYR A 38 -6.79 -21.91 -3.96
C TYR A 38 -6.65 -20.83 -2.90
N ILE A 39 -7.77 -20.29 -2.47
CA ILE A 39 -7.87 -19.41 -1.32
C ILE A 39 -8.68 -20.10 -0.21
N TYR A 40 -8.29 -19.82 1.04
CA TYR A 40 -8.89 -20.37 2.23
C TYR A 40 -9.25 -19.25 3.18
N THR A 41 -10.48 -19.27 3.72
CA THR A 41 -10.92 -18.26 4.68
C THR A 41 -12.13 -18.74 5.46
N GLY A 42 -12.39 -18.10 6.61
CA GLY A 42 -13.47 -18.46 7.49
C GLY A 42 -14.52 -17.36 7.64
N PHE A 43 -15.71 -17.76 8.05
CA PHE A 43 -16.84 -16.90 8.36
C PHE A 43 -17.17 -16.93 9.84
N TRP A 44 -17.84 -15.86 10.28
CA TRP A 44 -18.37 -15.75 11.62
C TRP A 44 -19.80 -15.20 11.61
N VAL A 45 -20.72 -15.88 12.28
CA VAL A 45 -22.14 -15.51 12.35
C VAL A 45 -22.54 -15.03 13.75
N GLY A 46 -21.72 -15.37 14.74
CA GLY A 46 -21.91 -15.04 16.14
C GLY A 46 -21.32 -16.15 17.03
N GLU A 47 -21.11 -15.85 18.30
CA GLU A 47 -20.39 -16.69 19.25
C GLU A 47 -20.92 -18.15 19.34
N ILE A 48 -22.25 -18.33 19.25
CA ILE A 48 -22.92 -19.63 19.44
C ILE A 48 -23.46 -20.25 18.16
N ASN A 49 -23.30 -19.56 17.01
CA ASN A 49 -23.88 -20.01 15.75
C ASN A 49 -22.86 -20.81 14.94
N GLU A 50 -23.36 -21.60 14.00
CA GLU A 50 -22.51 -22.27 13.01
C GLU A 50 -22.03 -21.29 11.95
N ALA A 51 -20.83 -21.53 11.45
CA ALA A 51 -20.24 -20.81 10.32
C ALA A 51 -19.27 -21.71 9.56
N HIS A 52 -18.98 -21.34 8.32
CA HIS A 52 -18.11 -22.11 7.44
C HIS A 52 -16.66 -21.63 7.45
N TYR A 53 -15.75 -22.57 7.28
CA TYR A 53 -14.43 -22.40 6.72
C TYR A 53 -14.44 -22.93 5.29
N VAL A 54 -13.98 -22.18 4.31
CA VAL A 54 -14.15 -22.50 2.90
C VAL A 54 -12.83 -22.52 2.14
N CYS A 55 -12.76 -23.38 1.12
CA CYS A 55 -11.75 -23.38 0.07
C CYS A 55 -12.42 -22.99 -1.25
N LEU A 56 -11.86 -22.01 -1.93
CA LEU A 56 -12.32 -21.54 -3.23
C LEU A 56 -11.17 -21.62 -4.22
N SER A 57 -11.45 -22.05 -5.47
CA SER A 57 -10.51 -21.90 -6.58
C SER A 57 -10.26 -20.39 -6.82
N ALA A 58 -9.01 -19.99 -6.97
CA ALA A 58 -8.67 -18.61 -7.31
C ALA A 58 -8.84 -18.31 -8.82
N THR A 59 -9.07 -19.35 -9.63
CA THR A 59 -9.22 -19.24 -11.10
C THR A 59 -10.53 -18.53 -11.44
N ASP A 60 -10.50 -17.71 -12.47
CA ASP A 60 -11.68 -17.20 -13.15
C ASP A 60 -12.10 -18.27 -14.20
N GLU A 61 -13.18 -19.00 -13.91
CA GLU A 61 -13.62 -20.11 -14.77
C GLU A 61 -14.34 -19.63 -16.03
N ASP A 62 -14.96 -18.45 -16.00
CA ASP A 62 -15.64 -17.86 -17.16
C ASP A 62 -15.25 -16.38 -17.36
N PRO A 63 -14.10 -16.10 -17.99
CA PRO A 63 -13.63 -14.73 -18.23
C PRO A 63 -14.57 -13.87 -19.09
N THR A 64 -15.64 -14.47 -19.64
CA THR A 64 -16.65 -13.73 -20.42
C THR A 64 -17.74 -13.13 -19.55
N GLN A 65 -17.83 -13.52 -18.28
CA GLN A 65 -18.79 -13.02 -17.31
C GLN A 65 -18.07 -12.20 -16.23
N THR A 66 -18.64 -11.07 -15.89
CA THR A 66 -18.23 -10.32 -14.71
C THR A 66 -19.08 -10.74 -13.52
N MET A 67 -18.45 -10.92 -12.34
CA MET A 67 -19.13 -11.30 -11.09
C MET A 67 -19.85 -12.67 -11.18
N GLU A 68 -19.25 -13.65 -11.86
CA GLU A 68 -19.76 -15.01 -11.82
C GLU A 68 -19.88 -15.52 -10.37
N GLU A 69 -20.90 -16.34 -10.08
CA GLU A 69 -21.09 -16.88 -8.72
C GLU A 69 -20.23 -18.13 -8.53
N LYS A 70 -19.23 -18.01 -7.62
CA LYS A 70 -18.29 -19.07 -7.29
C LYS A 70 -18.90 -20.08 -6.34
N LEU A 71 -18.64 -21.36 -6.57
CA LEU A 71 -18.95 -22.45 -5.61
C LEU A 71 -17.70 -22.80 -4.82
N PRO A 72 -17.83 -23.24 -3.56
CA PRO A 72 -16.69 -23.70 -2.78
C PRO A 72 -16.20 -25.06 -3.30
N THR A 73 -14.88 -25.25 -3.36
CA THR A 73 -14.26 -26.56 -3.63
C THR A 73 -14.61 -27.51 -2.47
N TRP A 74 -14.51 -27.02 -1.24
CA TRP A 74 -14.98 -27.68 -0.04
C TRP A 74 -15.28 -26.64 1.05
N TYR A 75 -16.03 -27.06 2.06
CA TYR A 75 -16.25 -26.27 3.28
C TYR A 75 -16.34 -27.17 4.50
N TYR A 76 -16.05 -26.59 5.67
CA TYR A 76 -16.20 -27.22 6.97
C TYR A 76 -17.05 -26.34 7.86
N THR A 77 -18.00 -26.94 8.61
CA THR A 77 -18.88 -26.22 9.51
C THR A 77 -18.38 -26.33 10.95
N SER A 78 -18.24 -25.20 11.63
CA SER A 78 -17.87 -25.12 13.04
C SER A 78 -18.83 -24.24 13.81
N LYS A 79 -19.20 -24.67 15.01
CA LYS A 79 -19.94 -23.83 15.95
C LYS A 79 -19.01 -22.77 16.53
N GLY A 80 -19.46 -21.50 16.57
CA GLY A 80 -18.63 -20.35 16.90
C GLY A 80 -17.87 -19.76 15.69
N GLY A 81 -17.57 -20.59 14.70
CA GLY A 81 -16.92 -20.15 13.46
C GLY A 81 -15.44 -19.81 13.61
N PHE A 82 -14.99 -18.83 12.77
CA PHE A 82 -13.59 -18.51 12.56
C PHE A 82 -13.40 -16.99 12.50
N TYR A 83 -13.53 -16.32 13.64
CA TYR A 83 -13.47 -14.85 13.69
C TYR A 83 -12.04 -14.35 13.77
N TRP A 84 -11.58 -13.62 12.76
CA TRP A 84 -10.22 -13.09 12.57
C TRP A 84 -9.10 -14.14 12.44
N ALA A 85 -9.36 -15.39 12.72
CA ALA A 85 -8.38 -16.46 12.63
C ALA A 85 -7.84 -16.61 11.20
N GLY A 86 -6.54 -16.68 11.05
CA GLY A 86 -5.86 -16.96 9.78
C GLY A 86 -5.19 -18.33 9.82
N ALA A 87 -5.27 -19.07 8.72
CA ALA A 87 -4.65 -20.39 8.63
C ALA A 87 -3.15 -20.30 8.29
N TYR A 88 -2.43 -21.36 8.64
CA TYR A 88 -1.23 -21.78 7.96
C TYR A 88 -1.58 -22.86 6.94
N VAL A 89 -1.01 -22.84 5.76
CA VAL A 89 -1.24 -23.83 4.71
C VAL A 89 0.07 -24.22 4.03
N CYS A 90 0.21 -25.50 3.75
CA CYS A 90 1.25 -26.10 2.92
C CYS A 90 0.64 -27.19 2.02
N ASP A 91 1.46 -27.93 1.26
CA ASP A 91 0.99 -28.98 0.34
C ASP A 91 0.28 -30.13 1.08
N ASP A 92 0.69 -30.42 2.31
CA ASP A 92 0.27 -31.59 3.06
C ASP A 92 -0.94 -31.30 3.96
N PHE A 93 -0.99 -30.10 4.58
CA PHE A 93 -2.06 -29.74 5.49
C PHE A 93 -2.31 -28.24 5.62
N LEU A 94 -3.50 -27.92 6.16
CA LEU A 94 -3.92 -26.58 6.56
C LEU A 94 -4.26 -26.60 8.04
N LEU A 95 -3.68 -25.66 8.82
CA LEU A 95 -3.99 -25.48 10.24
C LEU A 95 -4.81 -24.22 10.46
N ILE A 96 -5.84 -24.28 11.31
CA ILE A 96 -6.70 -23.15 11.67
C ILE A 96 -7.18 -23.26 13.11
N GLY A 97 -7.17 -22.14 13.84
CA GLY A 97 -7.83 -22.02 15.14
C GLY A 97 -9.32 -21.73 15.00
N THR A 98 -10.13 -22.14 15.98
CA THR A 98 -11.57 -21.91 15.98
C THR A 98 -12.00 -21.04 17.14
N ASP A 99 -13.19 -20.44 17.05
CA ASP A 99 -14.00 -20.08 18.22
C ASP A 99 -14.59 -21.39 18.84
N ASP A 100 -14.96 -21.32 20.10
CA ASP A 100 -15.38 -22.52 20.86
C ASP A 100 -16.87 -22.78 20.83
N GLY A 101 -17.67 -21.85 20.32
CA GLY A 101 -19.13 -21.93 20.29
C GLY A 101 -19.82 -21.67 21.64
N ALA A 102 -19.10 -21.15 22.63
CA ALA A 102 -19.70 -20.66 23.88
C ALA A 102 -20.25 -19.25 23.72
N SER A 103 -21.03 -18.77 24.67
CA SER A 103 -21.64 -17.43 24.59
C SER A 103 -20.67 -16.26 24.86
N GLY A 104 -19.46 -16.56 25.26
CA GLY A 104 -18.41 -15.55 25.53
C GLY A 104 -17.04 -16.03 25.04
N TYR A 105 -16.35 -15.19 24.32
CA TYR A 105 -15.06 -15.47 23.65
C TYR A 105 -13.89 -15.80 24.60
N THR A 106 -14.09 -15.77 25.91
CA THR A 106 -13.08 -16.14 26.93
C THR A 106 -13.48 -17.39 27.75
N THR A 107 -14.68 -17.95 27.58
CA THR A 107 -15.25 -18.89 28.49
C THR A 107 -15.18 -20.35 28.04
N GLY A 108 -15.16 -20.63 26.79
CA GLY A 108 -15.09 -21.97 26.24
C GLY A 108 -13.68 -22.37 25.81
N LYS A 109 -13.52 -23.62 25.43
CA LYS A 109 -12.25 -24.18 24.98
C LYS A 109 -12.25 -24.31 23.44
N PRO A 110 -11.43 -23.57 22.73
CA PRO A 110 -11.32 -23.65 21.26
C PRO A 110 -10.61 -24.93 20.83
N SER A 111 -10.55 -25.15 19.51
CA SER A 111 -9.78 -26.21 18.88
C SER A 111 -8.80 -25.67 17.88
N LEU A 112 -7.69 -26.38 17.74
CA LEU A 112 -6.83 -26.29 16.57
C LEU A 112 -7.21 -27.43 15.64
N LEU A 113 -7.51 -27.12 14.38
CA LEU A 113 -7.95 -28.09 13.37
C LEU A 113 -6.89 -28.18 12.26
N SER A 114 -6.70 -29.40 11.78
CA SER A 114 -5.85 -29.69 10.63
C SER A 114 -6.65 -30.35 9.53
N PHE A 115 -6.55 -29.84 8.30
CA PHE A 115 -7.28 -30.35 7.14
C PHE A 115 -6.34 -30.70 6.01
N ASN A 116 -6.76 -31.67 5.18
CA ASN A 116 -6.19 -31.79 3.84
C ASN A 116 -6.62 -30.55 3.01
N PRO A 117 -5.68 -29.76 2.47
CA PRO A 117 -6.03 -28.52 1.80
C PRO A 117 -6.82 -28.70 0.50
N LYS A 118 -6.66 -29.85 -0.17
CA LYS A 118 -7.32 -30.15 -1.45
C LYS A 118 -8.73 -30.72 -1.28
N THR A 119 -8.95 -31.56 -0.25
CA THR A 119 -10.20 -32.28 -0.07
C THR A 119 -11.09 -31.75 1.04
N GLY A 120 -10.52 -30.97 1.99
CA GLY A 120 -11.22 -30.54 3.20
C GLY A 120 -11.41 -31.63 4.24
N GLU A 121 -10.78 -32.80 4.05
CA GLU A 121 -10.80 -33.87 5.05
C GLU A 121 -10.14 -33.41 6.36
N LEU A 122 -10.81 -33.61 7.49
CA LEU A 122 -10.26 -33.31 8.81
C LEU A 122 -9.20 -34.37 9.17
N LEU A 123 -7.93 -33.98 9.15
CA LEU A 123 -6.79 -34.86 9.45
C LEU A 123 -6.60 -35.00 10.97
N SER A 124 -6.75 -33.91 11.71
CA SER A 124 -6.53 -33.88 13.15
C SER A 124 -7.31 -32.75 13.81
N SER A 125 -7.65 -32.93 15.07
CA SER A 125 -8.32 -31.94 15.92
C SER A 125 -7.77 -32.01 17.34
N TYR A 126 -7.29 -30.87 17.84
CA TYR A 126 -6.77 -30.75 19.20
C TYR A 126 -7.61 -29.75 20.01
N LYS A 127 -8.32 -30.24 21.03
CA LYS A 127 -9.10 -29.39 21.93
C LYS A 127 -8.19 -28.77 22.97
N MET A 128 -8.19 -27.44 23.09
CA MET A 128 -7.32 -26.74 24.03
C MET A 128 -7.64 -27.09 25.47
N ASN A 129 -6.64 -27.12 26.34
CA ASN A 129 -6.82 -27.34 27.78
C ASN A 129 -7.31 -26.09 28.50
N VAL A 130 -7.10 -24.91 27.91
CA VAL A 130 -7.43 -23.58 28.43
C VAL A 130 -8.57 -22.95 27.63
N THR A 131 -9.22 -21.95 28.21
CA THR A 131 -10.35 -21.27 27.58
C THR A 131 -9.89 -20.08 26.71
N GLY A 132 -10.76 -19.63 25.82
CA GLY A 132 -10.66 -18.42 25.02
C GLY A 132 -10.38 -18.68 23.55
N ASP A 133 -11.23 -18.12 22.71
CA ASP A 133 -11.21 -18.26 21.24
C ASP A 133 -9.85 -17.96 20.62
N ILE A 134 -9.47 -18.78 19.63
CA ILE A 134 -8.27 -18.56 18.83
C ILE A 134 -8.62 -17.63 17.69
N ARG A 135 -8.30 -16.34 17.84
CA ARG A 135 -8.62 -15.27 16.87
C ARG A 135 -7.38 -14.61 16.28
N SER A 136 -6.22 -15.21 16.42
CA SER A 136 -4.99 -14.85 15.70
C SER A 136 -4.77 -15.76 14.50
N SER A 137 -3.98 -15.30 13.55
CA SER A 137 -3.42 -16.20 12.53
C SER A 137 -2.32 -17.07 13.11
N ILE A 138 -1.98 -18.14 12.39
CA ILE A 138 -0.92 -19.09 12.78
C ILE A 138 0.38 -18.69 12.11
N THR A 139 1.44 -18.51 12.90
CA THR A 139 2.80 -18.25 12.43
C THR A 139 3.61 -19.54 12.48
N HIS A 140 4.23 -19.91 11.35
CA HIS A 140 5.19 -21.01 11.29
C HIS A 140 6.61 -20.50 11.54
N TYR A 141 7.32 -21.13 12.47
CA TYR A 141 8.73 -20.83 12.74
C TYR A 141 9.48 -22.09 13.18
N LYS A 142 10.55 -22.46 12.48
CA LYS A 142 11.44 -23.61 12.78
C LYS A 142 10.67 -24.91 13.03
N GLY A 143 9.69 -25.24 12.17
CA GLY A 143 8.91 -26.47 12.24
C GLY A 143 7.87 -26.52 13.38
N LYS A 144 7.58 -25.38 13.99
CA LYS A 144 6.54 -25.23 15.01
C LYS A 144 5.53 -24.15 14.60
N TYR A 145 4.33 -24.18 15.19
CA TYR A 145 3.19 -23.33 14.83
C TYR A 145 2.74 -22.53 16.04
N TYR A 146 2.74 -21.21 15.91
CA TYR A 146 2.53 -20.27 17.02
C TYR A 146 1.29 -19.41 16.79
N PHE A 147 0.51 -19.21 17.86
CA PHE A 147 -0.71 -18.41 17.84
C PHE A 147 -1.08 -17.91 19.23
N THR A 148 -2.08 -17.06 19.31
CA THR A 148 -2.61 -16.50 20.58
C THR A 148 -4.09 -16.72 20.71
N SER A 149 -4.65 -16.51 21.91
CA SER A 149 -6.08 -16.57 22.14
C SER A 149 -6.61 -15.45 23.04
N LYS A 150 -7.90 -15.26 22.99
CA LYS A 150 -8.62 -14.37 23.89
C LYS A 150 -8.67 -14.86 25.34
N GLY A 151 -8.21 -16.06 25.60
CA GLY A 151 -7.98 -16.56 26.96
C GLY A 151 -6.69 -16.08 27.61
N GLY A 152 -5.87 -15.30 26.87
CA GLY A 152 -4.61 -14.77 27.38
C GLY A 152 -3.47 -15.78 27.36
N TYR A 153 -3.40 -16.57 26.30
CA TYR A 153 -2.35 -17.58 26.13
C TYR A 153 -1.64 -17.40 24.79
N PHE A 154 -0.34 -17.70 24.83
CA PHE A 154 0.50 -17.97 23.68
C PHE A 154 0.72 -19.47 23.56
N TYR A 155 0.67 -19.98 22.34
CA TYR A 155 0.74 -21.41 22.06
C TYR A 155 1.87 -21.73 21.10
N GLU A 156 2.42 -22.94 21.28
CA GLU A 156 3.28 -23.61 20.31
C GLU A 156 2.68 -25.00 20.04
N ALA A 157 2.34 -25.27 18.80
CA ALA A 157 1.87 -26.59 18.37
C ALA A 157 2.99 -27.34 17.62
N THR A 158 3.07 -28.64 17.87
CA THR A 158 3.85 -29.61 17.10
C THR A 158 2.91 -30.37 16.19
N VAL A 159 3.22 -30.36 14.88
CA VAL A 159 2.42 -31.05 13.86
C VAL A 159 3.37 -31.87 13.01
N ASP A 160 3.01 -33.11 12.74
CA ASP A 160 3.80 -33.99 11.87
C ASP A 160 3.59 -33.67 10.37
N GLU A 161 4.34 -34.32 9.52
CA GLU A 161 4.28 -34.14 8.06
C GLU A 161 2.93 -34.55 7.44
N LYS A 162 2.09 -35.28 8.17
CA LYS A 162 0.73 -35.69 7.74
C LYS A 162 -0.37 -34.79 8.26
N GLY A 163 0.01 -33.73 8.97
CA GLY A 163 -0.96 -32.82 9.58
C GLY A 163 -1.52 -33.31 10.93
N THR A 164 -0.94 -34.34 11.58
CA THR A 164 -1.37 -34.76 12.91
C THR A 164 -0.85 -33.80 13.96
N ILE A 165 -1.75 -33.23 14.75
CA ILE A 165 -1.37 -32.36 15.86
C ILE A 165 -0.95 -33.25 17.04
N GLU A 166 0.34 -33.30 17.32
CA GLU A 166 0.92 -34.18 18.32
C GLU A 166 0.86 -33.58 19.73
N ASP A 167 1.17 -32.29 19.86
CA ASP A 167 1.21 -31.59 21.14
C ASP A 167 0.95 -30.09 20.98
N VAL A 168 0.42 -29.47 22.01
CA VAL A 168 0.25 -28.02 22.12
C VAL A 168 0.61 -27.56 23.51
N ARG A 169 1.75 -26.86 23.63
CA ARG A 169 2.11 -26.22 24.90
C ARG A 169 1.61 -24.78 24.97
N THR A 170 1.38 -24.29 26.18
CA THR A 170 0.80 -22.97 26.45
C THR A 170 1.71 -22.16 27.37
N LEU A 171 1.77 -20.84 27.13
CA LEU A 171 2.35 -19.85 28.01
C LEU A 171 1.28 -18.82 28.36
N LYS A 172 1.03 -18.64 29.67
CA LYS A 172 0.08 -17.62 30.12
C LYS A 172 0.67 -16.23 29.90
N LEU A 173 -0.09 -15.38 29.22
CA LEU A 173 0.24 -13.98 29.02
C LEU A 173 -0.25 -13.15 30.21
N TYR A 174 0.45 -12.04 30.49
CA TYR A 174 0.07 -11.10 31.54
C TYR A 174 -0.30 -9.75 30.94
N ASN A 175 -1.24 -9.06 31.56
CA ASN A 175 -1.41 -7.65 31.32
C ASN A 175 -0.29 -6.86 32.03
N TYR A 176 -0.20 -5.56 31.77
CA TYR A 176 0.87 -4.72 32.33
C TYR A 176 0.94 -4.76 33.85
N ALA A 177 -0.20 -4.81 34.53
CA ALA A 177 -0.32 -4.81 35.98
C ALA A 177 -0.52 -6.22 36.57
N ASP A 178 -0.59 -7.27 35.75
CA ASP A 178 -1.03 -8.61 36.13
C ASP A 178 -2.33 -8.56 36.97
N ASP A 179 -3.26 -7.70 36.53
CA ASP A 179 -4.49 -7.41 37.24
C ASP A 179 -5.56 -8.47 36.94
N PRO A 180 -6.02 -9.25 37.93
CA PRO A 180 -7.07 -10.25 37.73
C PRO A 180 -8.40 -9.68 37.22
N ALA A 181 -8.70 -8.42 37.50
CA ALA A 181 -9.90 -7.74 37.00
C ALA A 181 -9.82 -7.42 35.49
N ASN A 182 -8.61 -7.38 34.95
CA ASN A 182 -8.31 -7.11 33.54
C ASN A 182 -7.44 -8.25 32.98
N PRO A 183 -8.00 -9.44 32.75
CA PRO A 183 -7.22 -10.58 32.28
C PRO A 183 -6.60 -10.27 30.90
N ALA A 184 -5.40 -10.74 30.69
CA ALA A 184 -4.74 -10.64 29.38
C ALA A 184 -5.57 -11.36 28.32
N MET A 185 -5.64 -10.77 27.13
CA MET A 185 -6.17 -11.43 25.94
C MET A 185 -5.39 -10.99 24.71
N SER A 186 -5.34 -11.82 23.67
CA SER A 186 -4.69 -11.45 22.42
C SER A 186 -5.47 -11.98 21.21
N THR A 187 -5.51 -11.18 20.17
CA THR A 187 -5.88 -11.57 18.81
C THR A 187 -4.73 -11.26 17.84
N CYS A 188 -3.60 -10.82 18.38
CA CYS A 188 -2.41 -10.49 17.62
C CYS A 188 -1.77 -11.78 17.09
N THR A 189 -1.53 -11.85 15.79
CA THR A 189 -0.69 -12.89 15.20
C THR A 189 0.75 -12.65 15.62
N PRO A 190 1.43 -13.65 16.20
CA PRO A 190 2.80 -13.49 16.66
C PRO A 190 3.76 -13.16 15.51
N THR A 191 4.51 -12.08 15.62
CA THR A 191 5.66 -11.81 14.76
C THR A 191 6.87 -12.47 15.40
N ILE A 192 7.56 -13.36 14.68
CA ILE A 192 8.65 -14.18 15.27
C ILE A 192 9.94 -14.02 14.47
N TYR A 193 11.04 -13.75 15.18
CA TYR A 193 12.37 -13.72 14.62
C TYR A 193 13.41 -14.11 15.67
N ASN A 194 14.38 -14.92 15.26
CA ASN A 194 15.55 -15.35 16.06
C ASN A 194 15.22 -15.81 17.50
N GLY A 195 14.14 -16.61 17.64
CA GLY A 195 13.69 -17.14 18.93
C GLY A 195 12.91 -16.15 19.80
N ARG A 196 12.58 -14.98 19.29
CA ARG A 196 11.77 -13.97 20.00
C ARG A 196 10.41 -13.84 19.31
N ALA A 197 9.33 -13.79 20.10
CA ALA A 197 7.98 -13.51 19.60
C ALA A 197 7.48 -12.19 20.17
N TYR A 198 6.86 -11.39 19.32
CA TYR A 198 6.33 -10.07 19.63
C TYR A 198 4.82 -10.12 19.54
N ILE A 199 4.13 -9.82 20.64
CA ILE A 199 2.69 -10.03 20.78
C ILE A 199 2.04 -8.82 21.45
N GLY A 200 0.99 -8.27 20.83
CA GLY A 200 0.14 -7.26 21.44
C GLY A 200 -0.90 -7.89 22.36
N ILE A 201 -1.10 -7.28 23.52
CA ILE A 201 -2.00 -7.75 24.56
C ILE A 201 -2.97 -6.66 24.97
N SER A 202 -4.25 -7.02 25.08
CA SER A 202 -5.26 -6.23 25.78
C SER A 202 -5.43 -6.75 27.20
N GLY A 203 -5.46 -5.86 28.17
CA GLY A 203 -5.74 -6.20 29.57
C GLY A 203 -7.23 -6.32 29.90
N THR A 204 -8.11 -6.07 28.93
CA THR A 204 -9.57 -6.13 29.14
C THR A 204 -10.29 -6.57 27.88
N ALA A 205 -11.48 -7.15 28.08
CA ALA A 205 -12.41 -7.44 26.99
C ALA A 205 -12.97 -6.17 26.31
N GLN A 206 -12.82 -5.00 26.92
CA GLN A 206 -13.28 -3.73 26.39
C GLN A 206 -12.10 -2.94 25.82
N PHE A 207 -12.29 -2.29 24.70
CA PHE A 207 -11.31 -1.45 24.03
C PHE A 207 -11.29 -0.04 24.64
N GLY A 208 -11.27 0.05 25.97
CA GLY A 208 -11.18 1.31 26.68
C GLY A 208 -9.75 1.83 26.72
N ALA A 209 -9.61 3.13 26.83
CA ALA A 209 -8.32 3.76 27.05
C ALA A 209 -7.66 3.15 28.30
N TYR A 210 -6.47 2.64 28.09
CA TYR A 210 -5.58 2.13 29.11
C TYR A 210 -6.17 1.14 30.13
N SER A 211 -6.28 -0.10 29.70
CA SER A 211 -6.78 -1.21 30.53
C SER A 211 -5.79 -2.39 30.57
N GLY A 212 -4.52 -2.10 30.88
CA GLY A 212 -3.46 -3.12 30.91
C GLY A 212 -2.93 -3.51 29.54
N HIS A 213 -3.10 -2.63 28.52
CA HIS A 213 -2.57 -2.89 27.18
C HIS A 213 -1.04 -2.84 27.17
N ASN A 214 -0.42 -3.78 26.45
CA ASN A 214 1.02 -3.84 26.32
C ASN A 214 1.47 -4.57 25.06
N LEU A 215 2.71 -4.36 24.67
CA LEU A 215 3.46 -5.26 23.80
C LEU A 215 4.31 -6.16 24.66
N THR A 216 4.20 -7.47 24.46
CA THR A 216 4.96 -8.50 25.18
C THR A 216 5.96 -9.14 24.25
N VAL A 217 7.19 -9.32 24.73
CA VAL A 217 8.25 -10.05 24.06
C VAL A 217 8.47 -11.38 24.79
N ILE A 218 8.42 -12.47 24.03
CA ILE A 218 8.58 -13.83 24.54
C ILE A 218 9.94 -14.38 24.08
N ASP A 219 10.65 -14.99 25.00
CA ASP A 219 11.81 -15.83 24.72
C ASP A 219 11.34 -17.26 24.47
N ILE A 220 11.26 -17.68 23.21
CA ILE A 220 10.75 -18.99 22.80
C ILE A 220 11.64 -20.13 23.31
N PRO A 221 12.98 -20.09 23.19
CA PRO A 221 13.86 -21.12 23.72
C PRO A 221 13.67 -21.39 25.22
N ASN A 222 13.53 -20.34 26.02
CA ASN A 222 13.33 -20.47 27.47
C ASN A 222 11.84 -20.64 27.83
N TRP A 223 10.93 -20.41 26.89
CA TRP A 223 9.48 -20.48 27.04
C TRP A 223 8.94 -19.58 28.16
N GLU A 224 9.39 -18.33 28.15
CA GLU A 224 9.05 -17.33 29.16
C GLU A 224 8.81 -15.95 28.55
N ILE A 225 8.13 -15.08 29.29
CA ILE A 225 8.04 -13.67 28.96
C ILE A 225 9.36 -12.99 29.28
N ALA A 226 10.07 -12.49 28.26
CA ALA A 226 11.30 -11.76 28.45
C ALA A 226 11.05 -10.38 29.08
N TYR A 227 10.05 -9.66 28.57
CA TYR A 227 9.57 -8.39 29.15
C TYR A 227 8.25 -7.96 28.49
N THR A 228 7.58 -7.00 29.16
CA THR A 228 6.42 -6.31 28.62
C THR A 228 6.66 -4.80 28.64
N VAL A 229 6.07 -4.08 27.71
CA VAL A 229 6.08 -2.64 27.68
C VAL A 229 4.67 -2.10 27.46
N ARG A 230 4.27 -1.16 28.31
CA ARG A 230 2.95 -0.54 28.29
C ARG A 230 2.70 0.22 27.00
N THR A 231 1.48 0.11 26.46
CA THR A 231 0.99 0.91 25.35
C THR A 231 -0.29 1.64 25.75
N HIS A 232 -0.62 2.71 25.05
CA HIS A 232 -1.83 3.47 25.34
C HIS A 232 -3.08 2.69 24.93
N GLY A 233 -3.07 2.18 23.70
CA GLY A 233 -4.12 1.34 23.13
C GLY A 233 -3.68 -0.12 23.02
N TYR A 234 -4.60 -1.00 22.73
CA TYR A 234 -4.33 -2.41 22.47
C TYR A 234 -3.53 -2.59 21.17
N PRO A 235 -2.32 -3.15 21.17
CA PRO A 235 -1.60 -3.51 19.97
C PRO A 235 -2.21 -4.77 19.34
N GLN A 236 -3.36 -4.60 18.71
CA GLN A 236 -4.18 -5.71 18.21
C GLN A 236 -3.62 -6.32 16.93
N THR A 237 -2.86 -5.57 16.16
CA THR A 237 -2.33 -5.96 14.87
C THR A 237 -1.00 -6.70 15.01
N SER A 238 -0.66 -7.54 14.04
CA SER A 238 0.69 -8.09 13.94
C SER A 238 1.67 -6.99 13.59
N GLY A 239 2.84 -6.99 14.23
CA GLY A 239 3.92 -6.09 13.86
C GLY A 239 4.60 -6.52 12.56
N VAL A 240 5.14 -5.57 11.80
CA VAL A 240 6.10 -5.85 10.73
C VAL A 240 7.52 -5.68 11.27
N LEU A 241 8.41 -6.62 10.95
CA LEU A 241 9.77 -6.65 11.45
C LEU A 241 10.77 -6.41 10.32
N THR A 242 11.81 -5.61 10.61
CA THR A 242 12.95 -5.45 9.71
C THR A 242 14.26 -5.86 10.38
N THR A 243 15.15 -6.46 9.60
CA THR A 243 16.52 -6.80 9.96
C THR A 243 17.54 -5.90 9.25
N ALA A 244 17.10 -4.86 8.55
CA ALA A 244 17.96 -4.00 7.73
C ALA A 244 19.11 -3.36 8.50
N TYR A 245 18.91 -3.09 9.80
CA TYR A 245 19.94 -2.47 10.66
C TYR A 245 20.68 -3.46 11.56
N MET A 246 20.45 -4.76 11.36
CA MET A 246 20.98 -5.79 12.29
C MET A 246 22.50 -5.87 12.27
N GLU A 247 23.16 -5.66 11.14
CA GLU A 247 24.63 -5.65 11.04
C GLU A 247 25.23 -4.46 11.81
N GLU A 248 24.56 -3.31 11.80
CA GLU A 248 25.03 -2.08 12.43
C GLU A 248 24.72 -2.05 13.93
N THR A 249 23.50 -2.41 14.32
CA THR A 249 22.99 -2.22 15.70
C THR A 249 22.95 -3.52 16.51
N GLY A 250 22.97 -4.66 15.85
CA GLY A 250 22.71 -5.97 16.47
C GLY A 250 21.23 -6.18 16.85
N CYS A 251 20.34 -5.26 16.44
CA CYS A 251 18.93 -5.24 16.81
C CYS A 251 18.02 -5.46 15.59
N VAL A 252 16.82 -5.96 15.87
CA VAL A 252 15.69 -5.91 14.96
C VAL A 252 14.74 -4.80 15.37
N TYR A 253 13.97 -4.31 14.43
CA TYR A 253 12.96 -3.27 14.67
C TYR A 253 11.59 -3.81 14.30
N VAL A 254 10.64 -3.73 15.24
CA VAL A 254 9.26 -4.21 15.08
C VAL A 254 8.34 -3.01 15.11
N TYR A 255 7.65 -2.77 14.00
CA TYR A 255 6.69 -1.67 13.84
C TYR A 255 5.28 -2.20 14.03
N PHE A 256 4.49 -1.51 14.84
CA PHE A 256 3.13 -1.93 15.19
C PHE A 256 2.26 -0.73 15.52
N PHE A 257 0.94 -0.94 15.55
CA PHE A 257 -0.02 0.08 15.96
C PHE A 257 -0.57 -0.20 17.35
N ASP A 258 -0.80 0.85 18.13
CA ASP A 258 -1.72 0.79 19.25
C ASP A 258 -3.13 1.18 18.78
N ASN A 259 -4.11 0.31 19.03
CA ASN A 259 -5.51 0.53 18.66
C ASN A 259 -6.16 1.53 19.62
N PHE A 260 -6.00 2.80 19.32
CA PHE A 260 -6.59 3.95 20.01
C PHE A 260 -6.94 5.02 18.97
N THR A 261 -7.55 6.12 19.35
CA THR A 261 -7.83 7.26 18.45
C THR A 261 -7.04 8.48 18.90
N PRO A 262 -6.01 8.89 18.15
CA PRO A 262 -5.45 8.29 16.93
C PRO A 262 -4.59 7.06 17.23
N GLY A 263 -4.68 6.03 16.35
CA GLY A 263 -3.78 4.88 16.39
C GLY A 263 -2.36 5.29 16.00
N LYS A 264 -1.41 5.12 16.91
CA LYS A 264 -0.02 5.52 16.72
C LYS A 264 0.81 4.40 16.13
N LEU A 265 1.65 4.72 15.15
CA LEU A 265 2.69 3.82 14.67
C LEU A 265 3.88 3.89 15.63
N ARG A 266 4.21 2.76 16.24
CA ARG A 266 5.30 2.63 17.19
C ARG A 266 6.38 1.70 16.68
N VAL A 267 7.58 1.84 17.24
CA VAL A 267 8.69 0.92 17.00
C VAL A 267 9.22 0.36 18.31
N LEU A 268 9.47 -0.94 18.29
CA LEU A 268 10.25 -1.65 19.31
C LEU A 268 11.59 -2.03 18.71
N GLU A 269 12.69 -1.67 19.39
CA GLU A 269 14.03 -2.17 19.13
C GLU A 269 14.29 -3.34 20.08
N ASP A 270 14.69 -4.48 19.56
CA ASP A 270 14.96 -5.69 20.36
C ASP A 270 16.12 -6.51 19.83
N LYS A 271 16.74 -7.27 20.74
CA LYS A 271 17.79 -8.26 20.46
C LYS A 271 17.72 -9.42 21.43
N PRO A 272 18.32 -10.58 21.12
CA PRO A 272 18.40 -11.70 22.03
C PRO A 272 19.01 -11.30 23.39
N GLY A 273 18.39 -11.78 24.47
CA GLY A 273 18.83 -11.49 25.85
C GLY A 273 18.38 -10.11 26.38
N GLN A 274 17.69 -9.29 25.61
CA GLN A 274 17.12 -8.04 26.10
C GLN A 274 15.95 -8.32 27.05
N THR A 275 15.89 -7.58 28.18
CA THR A 275 14.91 -7.76 29.26
C THR A 275 14.09 -6.51 29.56
N GLU A 276 14.28 -5.43 28.81
CA GLU A 276 13.52 -4.20 28.91
C GLU A 276 13.50 -3.44 27.57
N VAL A 277 12.57 -2.52 27.41
CA VAL A 277 12.50 -1.67 26.21
C VAL A 277 13.68 -0.70 26.18
N SER A 278 14.41 -0.67 25.05
CA SER A 278 15.54 0.25 24.82
C SER A 278 15.10 1.56 24.18
N LEU A 279 14.40 1.49 23.07
CA LEU A 279 13.88 2.65 22.34
C LEU A 279 12.49 3.02 22.88
N LYS A 280 12.42 4.09 23.65
CA LYS A 280 11.22 4.44 24.42
C LYS A 280 10.92 5.93 24.42
N THR A 281 9.65 6.26 24.68
CA THR A 281 9.17 7.61 24.95
C THR A 281 8.34 7.64 26.24
N MET A 282 8.18 8.82 26.83
CA MET A 282 7.28 9.03 27.96
C MET A 282 5.97 9.62 27.44
N GLU A 283 4.86 9.03 27.81
CA GLU A 283 3.53 9.55 27.51
C GLU A 283 2.75 9.82 28.78
N THR A 284 1.93 10.86 28.73
CA THR A 284 1.02 11.22 29.82
C THR A 284 -0.42 11.00 29.39
N TYR A 285 -1.18 10.33 30.23
CA TYR A 285 -2.58 10.07 30.01
C TYR A 285 -3.42 10.59 31.20
N THR A 286 -4.50 11.26 30.89
CA THR A 286 -5.44 11.78 31.89
C THR A 286 -6.82 11.15 31.69
N ALA A 287 -7.33 10.44 32.70
CA ALA A 287 -8.67 9.91 32.71
C ALA A 287 -9.29 10.08 34.10
N SER A 288 -10.57 10.40 34.16
CA SER A 288 -11.33 10.51 35.41
C SER A 288 -10.68 11.42 36.44
N GLY A 289 -9.98 12.50 35.98
CA GLY A 289 -9.29 13.47 36.85
C GLY A 289 -7.94 12.98 37.39
N GLN A 290 -7.48 11.80 36.99
CA GLN A 290 -6.14 11.29 37.33
C GLN A 290 -5.23 11.35 36.12
N THR A 291 -4.00 11.82 36.33
CA THR A 291 -2.96 11.93 35.32
C THR A 291 -1.83 10.97 35.68
N GLU A 292 -1.44 10.15 34.71
CA GLU A 292 -0.34 9.20 34.84
C GLU A 292 0.65 9.36 33.69
N THR A 293 1.93 9.33 34.02
CA THR A 293 3.02 9.33 33.03
C THR A 293 3.67 7.95 33.03
N TYR A 294 3.87 7.38 31.85
CA TYR A 294 4.40 6.02 31.70
C TYR A 294 5.36 5.90 30.52
N THR A 295 6.23 4.92 30.57
CA THR A 295 7.13 4.55 29.48
C THR A 295 6.39 3.68 28.46
N THR A 296 6.58 3.99 27.19
CA THR A 296 5.98 3.27 26.05
C THR A 296 7.01 3.14 24.92
N PRO A 297 6.86 2.19 23.97
CA PRO A 297 7.70 2.14 22.79
C PRO A 297 7.67 3.44 22.00
N TYR A 298 8.75 3.76 21.33
CA TYR A 298 8.92 5.02 20.64
C TYR A 298 7.82 5.24 19.58
N ASN A 299 7.24 6.44 19.60
CA ASN A 299 6.21 6.85 18.64
C ASN A 299 6.86 7.43 17.38
N ILE A 300 6.68 6.75 16.24
CA ILE A 300 7.23 7.20 14.95
C ILE A 300 6.27 8.16 14.26
N PHE A 301 4.97 7.84 14.30
CA PHE A 301 3.98 8.58 13.54
C PHE A 301 2.63 8.57 14.26
N THR A 302 2.00 9.73 14.30
CA THR A 302 0.63 9.91 14.82
C THR A 302 -0.21 10.54 13.72
N PRO A 303 -1.25 9.85 13.21
CA PRO A 303 -2.16 10.43 12.24
C PRO A 303 -2.90 11.64 12.84
N SER A 304 -3.18 12.63 12.01
CA SER A 304 -3.87 13.87 12.42
C SER A 304 -5.08 14.18 11.51
N GLY A 305 -5.90 15.14 11.89
CA GLY A 305 -7.06 15.55 11.09
C GLY A 305 -8.01 14.41 10.77
N ALA A 306 -8.40 14.26 9.50
CA ALA A 306 -9.32 13.22 9.06
C ALA A 306 -8.73 11.80 9.18
N GLN A 307 -7.41 11.65 9.18
CA GLN A 307 -6.71 10.39 9.35
C GLN A 307 -6.58 9.93 10.82
N ALA A 308 -6.93 10.78 11.79
CA ALA A 308 -6.83 10.48 13.22
C ALA A 308 -7.90 9.48 13.68
N GLN A 309 -7.77 8.22 13.23
CA GLN A 309 -8.66 7.11 13.56
C GLN A 309 -7.87 5.95 14.16
N TYR A 310 -8.57 4.99 14.76
CA TYR A 310 -7.94 3.78 15.28
C TYR A 310 -7.46 2.84 14.15
N ALA A 311 -6.40 2.07 14.41
CA ALA A 311 -5.79 1.16 13.45
C ALA A 311 -5.86 -0.29 13.97
N ILE A 312 -6.57 -1.15 13.22
CA ILE A 312 -6.69 -2.59 13.47
C ILE A 312 -6.16 -3.43 12.28
N CYS A 313 -5.53 -2.78 11.32
CA CYS A 313 -4.90 -3.42 10.17
C CYS A 313 -3.41 -3.59 10.44
N SER A 314 -2.87 -4.78 10.19
CA SER A 314 -1.42 -5.01 10.28
C SER A 314 -0.69 -4.20 9.21
N PRO A 315 0.43 -3.54 9.57
CA PRO A 315 1.26 -2.86 8.59
C PRO A 315 1.99 -3.87 7.69
N ILE A 316 2.31 -3.44 6.49
CA ILE A 316 3.23 -4.12 5.59
C ILE A 316 4.37 -3.17 5.23
N MET A 317 5.52 -3.70 4.86
CA MET A 317 6.70 -2.91 4.51
C MET A 317 7.24 -3.34 3.16
N ASP A 318 7.65 -2.38 2.34
CA ASP A 318 8.33 -2.65 1.09
C ASP A 318 9.86 -2.80 1.29
N GLU A 319 10.56 -3.15 0.22
CA GLU A 319 12.02 -3.30 0.21
C GLU A 319 12.79 -2.01 0.49
N TYR A 320 12.14 -0.86 0.43
CA TYR A 320 12.71 0.46 0.72
C TYR A 320 12.45 0.91 2.16
N GLY A 321 11.77 0.09 2.97
CA GLY A 321 11.41 0.40 4.35
C GLY A 321 10.19 1.32 4.50
N THR A 322 9.41 1.54 3.44
CA THR A 322 8.15 2.26 3.53
C THR A 322 7.08 1.37 4.14
N ILE A 323 6.43 1.83 5.20
CA ILE A 323 5.37 1.12 5.90
C ILE A 323 4.01 1.58 5.36
N TYR A 324 3.25 0.64 4.82
CA TYR A 324 1.90 0.87 4.30
C TYR A 324 0.87 0.35 5.28
N PHE A 325 -0.17 1.13 5.52
CA PHE A 325 -1.27 0.74 6.37
C PHE A 325 -2.55 1.53 6.06
N LYS A 326 -3.65 1.02 6.52
CA LYS A 326 -4.92 1.75 6.58
C LYS A 326 -5.46 1.76 8.00
N ASN A 327 -6.31 2.73 8.30
CA ASN A 327 -7.11 2.76 9.51
C ASN A 327 -8.57 3.06 9.17
N ASP A 328 -9.41 3.31 10.14
CA ASP A 328 -10.86 3.55 9.94
C ASP A 328 -11.20 4.88 9.27
N SER A 329 -10.20 5.68 8.91
CA SER A 329 -10.38 6.91 8.14
C SER A 329 -10.67 6.69 6.66
N ALA A 330 -10.60 5.43 6.18
CA ALA A 330 -10.66 5.07 4.76
C ALA A 330 -9.49 5.57 3.89
N TYR A 331 -8.41 6.05 4.50
CA TYR A 331 -7.17 6.38 3.79
C TYR A 331 -6.18 5.20 3.81
N LEU A 332 -5.51 4.98 2.69
CA LEU A 332 -4.27 4.21 2.64
C LEU A 332 -3.11 5.17 2.87
N MET A 333 -2.28 4.87 3.85
CA MET A 333 -1.15 5.70 4.26
C MET A 333 0.16 4.96 4.02
N ALA A 334 1.20 5.72 3.69
CA ALA A 334 2.57 5.26 3.55
C ALA A 334 3.46 6.10 4.46
N VAL A 335 4.20 5.45 5.35
CA VAL A 335 5.14 6.11 6.27
C VAL A 335 6.54 5.62 5.94
N GLY A 336 7.41 6.54 5.60
CA GLY A 336 8.79 6.26 5.21
C GLY A 336 9.66 7.50 5.31
N SER A 337 10.86 7.44 4.76
CA SER A 337 11.72 8.62 4.64
C SER A 337 11.07 9.65 3.71
N THR A 338 11.20 10.92 4.05
CA THR A 338 10.64 12.02 3.25
C THR A 338 11.36 12.11 1.90
N ILE A 339 10.59 12.29 0.81
CA ILE A 339 11.15 12.64 -0.49
C ILE A 339 11.60 14.10 -0.44
N GLU A 340 12.89 14.35 -0.60
CA GLU A 340 13.45 15.71 -0.64
C GLU A 340 13.25 16.36 -2.00
N ARG A 341 13.44 15.57 -3.07
CA ARG A 341 13.29 16.03 -4.46
C ARG A 341 13.03 14.87 -5.39
N ILE A 342 12.52 15.19 -6.57
CA ILE A 342 12.49 14.28 -7.72
C ILE A 342 13.28 14.88 -8.88
N GLU A 343 13.86 14.04 -9.72
CA GLU A 343 14.63 14.44 -10.90
C GLU A 343 14.29 13.57 -12.10
N VAL A 344 14.27 14.15 -13.29
CA VAL A 344 14.25 13.38 -14.54
C VAL A 344 15.68 12.89 -14.79
N THR A 345 15.94 11.64 -14.45
CA THR A 345 17.29 11.02 -14.56
C THR A 345 17.55 10.41 -15.93
N LYS A 346 16.50 10.18 -16.71
CA LYS A 346 16.59 9.83 -18.12
C LYS A 346 15.51 10.60 -18.87
N LEU A 347 15.93 11.30 -19.92
CA LEU A 347 15.02 12.06 -20.78
C LEU A 347 14.08 11.11 -21.55
N PRO A 348 12.85 11.56 -21.88
CA PRO A 348 12.00 10.82 -22.81
C PRO A 348 12.65 10.74 -24.19
N ASP A 349 12.25 9.76 -24.97
CA ASP A 349 12.78 9.55 -26.33
C ASP A 349 12.45 10.73 -27.25
N LYS A 350 11.38 11.47 -26.96
CA LYS A 350 10.96 12.68 -27.69
C LYS A 350 11.01 13.89 -26.74
N THR A 351 11.82 14.91 -27.09
CA THR A 351 11.91 16.20 -26.38
C THR A 351 11.56 17.40 -27.24
N THR A 352 11.32 17.18 -28.54
CA THR A 352 10.94 18.22 -29.51
C THR A 352 9.50 17.99 -29.97
N TYR A 353 8.69 19.02 -29.87
CA TYR A 353 7.26 18.99 -30.15
C TYR A 353 6.84 20.19 -31.00
N ASN A 354 5.68 20.09 -31.61
CA ASN A 354 4.99 21.25 -32.20
C ASN A 354 3.94 21.76 -31.20
N VAL A 355 3.55 23.02 -31.36
CA VAL A 355 2.37 23.58 -30.66
C VAL A 355 1.16 22.70 -30.97
N LYS A 356 0.38 22.34 -29.94
CA LYS A 356 -0.76 21.41 -29.91
C LYS A 356 -0.43 19.92 -29.89
N ASP A 357 0.83 19.51 -29.95
CA ASP A 357 1.19 18.13 -29.63
C ASP A 357 0.87 17.85 -28.16
N THR A 358 0.77 16.57 -27.79
CA THR A 358 0.73 16.09 -26.41
C THR A 358 2.08 15.54 -26.01
N PHE A 359 2.46 15.71 -24.74
CA PHE A 359 3.71 15.16 -24.21
C PHE A 359 3.68 13.62 -24.24
N ASP A 360 4.78 13.02 -24.67
CA ASP A 360 5.02 11.58 -24.71
C ASP A 360 6.12 11.21 -23.71
N PRO A 361 5.81 10.46 -22.63
CA PRO A 361 6.78 10.11 -21.60
C PRO A 361 7.63 8.90 -21.96
N THR A 362 7.43 8.28 -23.14
CA THR A 362 8.14 7.04 -23.54
C THR A 362 9.66 7.20 -23.36
N GLY A 363 10.27 6.27 -22.66
CA GLY A 363 11.69 6.25 -22.35
C GLY A 363 12.13 7.12 -21.19
N MET A 364 11.24 8.00 -20.64
CA MET A 364 11.55 8.83 -19.48
C MET A 364 11.77 7.99 -18.22
N GLN A 365 12.68 8.46 -17.37
CA GLN A 365 12.85 7.95 -16.00
C GLN A 365 12.89 9.10 -15.00
N VAL A 366 12.14 8.95 -13.92
CA VAL A 366 12.10 9.92 -12.81
C VAL A 366 12.52 9.23 -11.52
N THR A 367 13.54 9.79 -10.88
CA THR A 367 14.10 9.28 -9.61
C THR A 367 13.74 10.20 -8.46
N ALA A 368 13.20 9.63 -7.38
CA ALA A 368 13.05 10.31 -6.10
C ALA A 368 14.29 10.12 -5.24
N TYR A 369 14.69 11.18 -4.55
CA TYR A 369 15.78 11.21 -3.57
C TYR A 369 15.19 11.45 -2.20
N TYR A 370 15.53 10.56 -1.26
CA TYR A 370 14.98 10.55 0.09
C TYR A 370 15.96 11.13 1.10
N ALA A 371 15.45 11.68 2.20
CA ALA A 371 16.24 12.28 3.28
C ALA A 371 17.25 11.32 3.93
N ASN A 372 17.02 10.00 3.84
CA ASN A 372 17.96 8.97 4.30
C ASN A 372 19.05 8.60 3.27
N GLY A 373 19.15 9.33 2.16
CA GLY A 373 20.11 9.08 1.09
C GLY A 373 19.72 7.99 0.08
N MET A 374 18.60 7.31 0.29
CA MET A 374 18.09 6.32 -0.68
C MET A 374 17.52 7.00 -1.93
N THR A 375 17.51 6.26 -3.02
CA THR A 375 16.87 6.68 -4.28
C THR A 375 15.91 5.61 -4.76
N ARG A 376 14.83 6.03 -5.44
CA ARG A 376 13.84 5.12 -6.00
C ARG A 376 13.34 5.62 -7.35
N ASP A 377 13.13 4.71 -8.29
CA ASP A 377 12.40 5.01 -9.53
C ASP A 377 10.92 5.24 -9.21
N VAL A 378 10.44 6.43 -9.50
CA VAL A 378 9.05 6.85 -9.27
C VAL A 378 8.32 7.18 -10.57
N THR A 379 8.86 6.80 -11.71
CA THR A 379 8.34 7.14 -13.05
C THR A 379 6.85 6.82 -13.20
N LYS A 380 6.40 5.67 -12.70
CA LYS A 380 4.99 5.26 -12.78
C LYS A 380 4.05 5.98 -11.79
N TYR A 381 4.60 6.77 -10.87
CA TYR A 381 3.84 7.46 -9.83
C TYR A 381 3.75 8.96 -10.05
N VAL A 382 4.52 9.53 -10.99
CA VAL A 382 4.48 10.95 -11.29
C VAL A 382 3.39 11.27 -12.30
N THR A 383 2.97 12.52 -12.32
CA THR A 383 1.97 13.04 -13.23
C THR A 383 2.47 14.30 -13.90
N TRP A 384 1.87 14.63 -15.03
CA TRP A 384 2.13 15.82 -15.84
C TRP A 384 0.82 16.29 -16.49
N SER A 385 0.88 17.42 -17.20
CA SER A 385 -0.27 17.93 -17.95
C SER A 385 -0.53 17.07 -19.20
N ASP A 386 -1.74 16.61 -19.37
CA ASP A 386 -2.27 15.95 -20.58
C ASP A 386 -2.78 16.92 -21.65
N LYS A 387 -2.70 18.24 -21.36
CA LYS A 387 -3.18 19.27 -22.27
C LYS A 387 -2.24 19.42 -23.45
N PRO A 388 -2.78 19.84 -24.62
CA PRO A 388 -1.96 20.21 -25.77
C PRO A 388 -0.93 21.27 -25.42
N LEU A 389 0.32 21.04 -25.84
CA LEU A 389 1.47 21.90 -25.58
C LEU A 389 1.31 23.26 -26.25
N LYS A 390 1.77 24.30 -25.56
CA LYS A 390 1.85 25.69 -26.06
C LYS A 390 3.31 26.07 -26.25
N ALA A 391 3.59 27.06 -27.05
CA ALA A 391 4.94 27.57 -27.26
C ALA A 391 5.65 27.99 -25.96
N SER A 392 4.90 28.33 -24.90
CA SER A 392 5.42 28.72 -23.59
C SER A 392 5.79 27.54 -22.68
N ASP A 393 5.42 26.30 -23.02
CA ASP A 393 5.55 25.14 -22.13
C ASP A 393 6.94 24.49 -22.24
N THR A 394 7.99 25.31 -22.41
CA THR A 394 9.39 24.89 -22.52
C THR A 394 9.91 24.28 -21.22
N ASP A 395 9.41 24.73 -20.08
CA ASP A 395 9.69 24.20 -18.74
C ASP A 395 8.50 23.33 -18.29
N PHE A 396 8.49 22.10 -18.80
CA PHE A 396 7.38 21.17 -18.58
C PHE A 396 7.46 20.55 -17.18
N GLN A 397 6.38 20.68 -16.41
CA GLN A 397 6.38 20.24 -15.01
C GLN A 397 6.00 18.76 -14.87
N ILE A 398 6.81 18.03 -14.10
CA ILE A 398 6.57 16.67 -13.64
C ILE A 398 6.36 16.74 -12.13
N THR A 399 5.27 16.17 -11.63
CA THR A 399 4.87 16.26 -10.22
C THR A 399 4.68 14.88 -9.62
N PHE A 400 5.15 14.67 -8.39
CA PHE A 400 4.74 13.55 -7.56
C PHE A 400 3.41 13.93 -6.89
N PRO A 401 2.25 13.35 -7.29
CA PRO A 401 0.94 13.95 -7.03
C PRO A 401 0.40 13.70 -5.62
N TYR A 402 1.02 12.76 -4.89
CA TYR A 402 0.49 12.31 -3.61
C TYR A 402 0.66 13.37 -2.52
N ALA A 403 -0.33 13.47 -1.65
CA ALA A 403 -0.23 14.32 -0.48
C ALA A 403 0.82 13.74 0.48
N MET A 404 1.75 14.59 0.90
CA MET A 404 2.81 14.21 1.82
C MET A 404 2.64 14.95 3.14
N TYR A 405 2.96 14.24 4.23
CA TYR A 405 2.90 14.76 5.58
C TYR A 405 4.17 14.35 6.33
N GLN A 406 4.67 15.19 7.17
CA GLN A 406 5.84 14.89 8.00
C GLN A 406 5.57 15.23 9.47
N ASN A 407 6.27 14.53 10.35
CA ASN A 407 6.43 14.96 11.73
C ASN A 407 7.64 15.89 11.78
N ARG A 408 7.51 17.03 12.42
CA ARG A 408 8.61 17.98 12.59
C ARG A 408 8.55 18.63 13.95
N GLU A 409 9.69 19.00 14.47
CA GLU A 409 9.75 19.85 15.66
C GLU A 409 9.37 21.30 15.28
N ASN A 410 8.46 21.87 16.04
CA ASN A 410 8.12 23.29 15.91
C ASN A 410 9.28 24.13 16.46
N SER A 411 9.87 24.98 15.62
CA SER A 411 11.05 25.79 15.98
C SER A 411 10.79 26.79 17.10
N ASP A 412 9.54 27.19 17.33
CA ASP A 412 9.19 28.20 18.28
C ASP A 412 8.82 27.62 19.66
N THR A 413 8.19 26.45 19.68
CA THR A 413 7.71 25.80 20.90
C THR A 413 8.57 24.62 21.35
N LEU A 414 9.45 24.09 20.49
CA LEU A 414 10.22 22.86 20.66
C LEU A 414 9.34 21.62 20.89
N GLU A 415 8.07 21.70 20.48
CA GLU A 415 7.15 20.58 20.53
C GLU A 415 7.06 19.88 19.18
N MET A 416 6.83 18.56 19.20
CA MET A 416 6.66 17.78 17.98
C MET A 416 5.29 18.02 17.35
N GLU A 417 5.26 18.56 16.15
CA GLU A 417 4.07 18.64 15.31
C GLU A 417 3.98 17.38 14.45
N TYR A 418 2.81 16.74 14.46
CA TYR A 418 2.55 15.50 13.73
C TYR A 418 1.66 15.76 12.52
N GLY A 419 1.97 15.05 11.41
CA GLY A 419 1.14 15.10 10.21
C GLY A 419 1.06 16.47 9.56
N VAL A 420 2.15 17.23 9.55
CA VAL A 420 2.23 18.53 8.88
C VAL A 420 2.31 18.32 7.37
N HIS A 421 1.42 18.96 6.63
CA HIS A 421 1.38 18.87 5.18
C HIS A 421 2.66 19.42 4.54
N CYS A 422 3.24 18.68 3.59
CA CYS A 422 4.39 19.08 2.81
C CYS A 422 3.99 19.44 1.38
N ASP A 423 4.78 20.30 0.76
CA ASP A 423 4.63 20.58 -0.66
C ASP A 423 4.92 19.31 -1.49
N LYS A 424 4.22 19.17 -2.60
CA LYS A 424 4.44 18.05 -3.53
C LYS A 424 5.77 18.22 -4.23
N PRO A 425 6.65 17.22 -4.23
CA PRO A 425 7.89 17.27 -5.00
C PRO A 425 7.60 17.45 -6.49
N MET A 426 8.30 18.37 -7.11
CA MET A 426 8.20 18.70 -8.54
C MET A 426 9.58 18.81 -9.15
N THR A 427 9.65 18.52 -10.44
CA THR A 427 10.84 18.80 -11.29
C THR A 427 10.39 19.33 -12.64
N THR A 428 11.28 19.96 -13.36
CA THR A 428 11.03 20.48 -14.70
C THR A 428 11.82 19.70 -15.73
N LEU A 429 11.17 19.47 -16.87
CA LEU A 429 11.79 18.91 -18.07
C LEU A 429 11.80 19.98 -19.15
N THR A 430 12.98 20.30 -19.67
CA THR A 430 13.09 21.26 -20.78
C THR A 430 12.64 20.61 -22.08
N LEU A 431 11.64 21.20 -22.73
CA LEU A 431 11.13 20.80 -24.04
C LEU A 431 11.50 21.87 -25.09
N THR A 432 11.73 21.41 -26.31
CA THR A 432 11.80 22.31 -27.49
C THR A 432 10.41 22.27 -28.14
N ILE A 433 9.73 23.42 -28.18
CA ILE A 433 8.42 23.52 -28.82
C ILE A 433 8.50 24.44 -30.01
N ALA A 434 8.40 23.85 -31.19
CA ALA A 434 8.38 24.60 -32.44
C ALA A 434 7.00 25.24 -32.61
N ASP A 435 6.99 26.55 -32.67
CA ASP A 435 5.81 27.30 -33.11
C ASP A 435 5.74 27.27 -34.63
N GLN A 436 5.04 26.26 -35.17
CA GLN A 436 4.76 26.21 -36.62
C GLN A 436 3.79 27.31 -37.07
N SER A 437 3.32 28.15 -36.13
CA SER A 437 2.51 29.30 -36.49
C SER A 437 3.38 30.48 -37.07
N ALA A 438 4.67 30.43 -36.90
CA ALA A 438 5.58 31.32 -37.61
C ALA A 438 5.66 30.86 -39.07
N VAL A 439 4.80 31.42 -39.88
CA VAL A 439 4.82 31.23 -41.34
C VAL A 439 6.19 31.63 -41.85
N LYS A 440 6.94 30.68 -42.39
CA LYS A 440 8.16 30.96 -43.11
C LYS A 440 7.77 31.40 -44.51
N TYR A 441 7.75 32.71 -44.71
CA TYR A 441 7.40 33.26 -46.00
C TYR A 441 8.31 32.72 -47.10
N GLY A 442 7.72 32.32 -48.22
CA GLY A 442 8.42 31.70 -49.34
C GLY A 442 8.57 30.17 -49.25
N ASP A 443 8.43 29.54 -48.10
CA ASP A 443 8.45 28.08 -47.92
C ASP A 443 6.99 27.53 -47.96
N VAL A 444 6.48 27.40 -49.19
CA VAL A 444 5.06 27.07 -49.41
C VAL A 444 4.78 25.58 -49.34
N ASN A 445 5.78 24.76 -49.62
CA ASN A 445 5.69 23.31 -49.52
C ASN A 445 6.01 22.80 -48.09
N ALA A 446 6.50 23.68 -47.18
CA ALA A 446 6.88 23.43 -45.81
C ALA A 446 7.98 22.37 -45.63
N ASP A 447 8.93 22.32 -46.60
CA ASP A 447 10.10 21.41 -46.50
C ASP A 447 11.28 22.06 -45.77
N GLY A 448 11.16 23.34 -45.39
CA GLY A 448 12.19 24.12 -44.70
C GLY A 448 13.19 24.84 -45.62
N ILE A 449 13.12 24.66 -46.93
CA ILE A 449 13.98 25.29 -47.93
C ILE A 449 13.13 26.21 -48.78
N ILE A 450 13.62 27.40 -49.07
CA ILE A 450 12.94 28.32 -50.00
C ILE A 450 13.66 28.23 -51.35
N ASP A 451 12.98 27.57 -52.31
CA ASP A 451 13.57 27.30 -53.62
C ASP A 451 12.56 27.38 -54.79
N VAL A 452 12.97 26.88 -55.95
CA VAL A 452 12.14 26.90 -57.15
C VAL A 452 10.87 26.03 -57.02
N SER A 453 10.88 25.02 -56.16
CA SER A 453 9.71 24.14 -55.94
C SER A 453 8.55 24.90 -55.28
N ASP A 454 8.86 25.84 -54.36
CA ASP A 454 7.88 26.73 -53.77
C ASP A 454 7.28 27.70 -54.80
N ALA A 455 8.14 28.29 -55.60
CA ALA A 455 7.65 29.18 -56.69
C ALA A 455 6.74 28.43 -57.67
N MET A 456 7.08 27.18 -58.01
CA MET A 456 6.23 26.34 -58.84
C MET A 456 4.90 26.02 -58.17
N LEU A 457 4.91 25.75 -56.82
CA LEU A 457 3.69 25.48 -56.08
C LEU A 457 2.79 26.71 -56.02
N ILE A 458 3.34 27.94 -55.85
CA ILE A 458 2.59 29.19 -55.94
C ILE A 458 1.92 29.30 -57.31
N CYS A 459 2.65 29.04 -58.38
CA CYS A 459 2.08 29.05 -59.73
C CYS A 459 0.95 28.02 -59.92
N GLN A 460 1.09 26.82 -59.38
CA GLN A 460 0.04 25.78 -59.44
C GLN A 460 -1.20 26.18 -58.66
N ILE A 461 -1.04 26.79 -57.49
CA ILE A 461 -2.14 27.34 -56.69
C ILE A 461 -2.84 28.46 -57.46
N TYR A 462 -2.11 29.40 -58.03
CA TYR A 462 -2.63 30.51 -58.83
C TYR A 462 -3.43 30.04 -60.05
N LEU A 463 -2.97 29.00 -60.72
CA LEU A 463 -3.67 28.37 -61.85
C LEU A 463 -4.87 27.49 -61.42
N GLY A 464 -5.14 27.35 -60.14
CA GLY A 464 -6.21 26.54 -59.62
C GLY A 464 -6.01 25.02 -59.68
N ASN A 465 -4.78 24.57 -59.96
CA ASN A 465 -4.40 23.16 -60.02
C ASN A 465 -4.26 22.53 -58.64
N VAL A 466 -4.00 23.36 -57.61
CA VAL A 466 -3.83 22.95 -56.21
C VAL A 466 -4.67 23.85 -55.32
N THR A 467 -5.46 23.25 -54.38
CA THR A 467 -6.17 24.02 -53.36
C THR A 467 -5.27 24.26 -52.18
N PRO A 468 -4.85 25.51 -51.87
CA PRO A 468 -3.94 25.77 -50.79
C PRO A 468 -4.59 25.69 -49.43
N THR A 469 -3.83 25.24 -48.40
CA THR A 469 -4.18 25.41 -47.00
C THR A 469 -4.02 26.87 -46.56
N ASP A 470 -4.58 27.24 -45.40
CA ASP A 470 -4.43 28.65 -44.92
C ASP A 470 -2.98 28.98 -44.54
N THR A 471 -2.16 28.00 -44.16
CA THR A 471 -0.73 28.18 -43.96
C THR A 471 -0.01 28.42 -45.25
N GLN A 472 -0.32 27.69 -46.31
CA GLN A 472 0.23 27.87 -47.64
C GLN A 472 -0.14 29.23 -48.26
N LYS A 473 -1.39 29.69 -48.04
CA LYS A 473 -1.83 31.03 -48.47
C LYS A 473 -0.95 32.12 -47.83
N LYS A 474 -0.70 32.01 -46.52
CA LYS A 474 0.18 32.97 -45.81
C LYS A 474 1.63 32.88 -46.24
N ALA A 475 2.17 31.66 -46.41
CA ALA A 475 3.56 31.46 -46.83
C ALA A 475 3.84 31.96 -48.25
N ALA A 476 2.81 31.89 -49.12
CA ALA A 476 2.89 32.24 -50.50
C ALA A 476 2.78 33.76 -50.78
N ASP A 477 2.06 34.52 -49.95
CA ASP A 477 1.92 35.96 -50.05
C ASP A 477 3.16 36.66 -49.50
N VAL A 478 4.25 36.61 -50.25
CA VAL A 478 5.58 37.12 -49.85
C VAL A 478 5.74 38.63 -50.05
N ASN A 479 4.87 39.22 -50.85
CA ASN A 479 4.85 40.67 -51.07
C ASN A 479 3.92 41.39 -50.08
N GLY A 480 2.97 40.67 -49.44
CA GLY A 480 2.06 41.16 -48.40
C GLY A 480 0.87 41.92 -48.96
N ASP A 481 0.53 41.76 -50.26
CA ASP A 481 -0.59 42.45 -50.91
C ASP A 481 -1.95 41.74 -50.74
N GLY A 482 -1.97 40.55 -50.07
CA GLY A 482 -3.15 39.76 -49.79
C GLY A 482 -3.59 38.85 -50.93
N THR A 483 -2.82 38.78 -52.03
CA THR A 483 -3.07 37.89 -53.17
C THR A 483 -1.89 36.90 -53.34
N MET A 484 -2.19 35.71 -53.85
CA MET A 484 -1.17 34.76 -54.23
C MET A 484 -1.13 34.72 -55.75
N ASP A 485 -0.11 35.27 -56.35
CA ASP A 485 0.01 35.32 -57.80
C ASP A 485 1.45 35.12 -58.33
N VAL A 486 1.63 35.40 -59.62
CA VAL A 486 2.95 35.22 -60.27
C VAL A 486 4.00 36.17 -59.72
N SER A 487 3.60 37.32 -59.11
CA SER A 487 4.57 38.25 -58.51
C SER A 487 5.25 37.67 -57.29
N ASP A 488 4.50 36.91 -56.46
CA ASP A 488 5.04 36.19 -55.32
C ASP A 488 6.00 35.08 -55.75
N ALA A 489 5.62 34.29 -56.74
CA ALA A 489 6.45 33.25 -57.30
C ALA A 489 7.79 33.82 -57.85
N MET A 490 7.73 34.99 -58.49
CA MET A 490 8.92 35.70 -58.97
C MET A 490 9.82 36.14 -57.79
N MET A 491 9.24 36.64 -56.70
CA MET A 491 10.02 37.04 -55.51
C MET A 491 10.68 35.83 -54.82
N VAL A 492 10.02 34.70 -54.73
CA VAL A 492 10.61 33.44 -54.22
C VAL A 492 11.80 33.04 -55.12
N CYS A 493 11.66 33.13 -56.45
CA CYS A 493 12.81 32.90 -57.36
C CYS A 493 13.94 33.91 -57.15
N GLN A 494 13.64 35.19 -56.93
CA GLN A 494 14.66 36.21 -56.64
C GLN A 494 15.38 35.96 -55.33
N TYR A 495 14.66 35.50 -54.31
CA TYR A 495 15.25 35.11 -53.03
C TYR A 495 16.17 33.89 -53.21
N TYR A 496 15.74 32.85 -53.90
CA TYR A 496 16.55 31.69 -54.23
C TYR A 496 17.81 32.00 -54.99
N LEU A 497 17.75 32.97 -55.94
CA LEU A 497 18.90 33.43 -56.71
C LEU A 497 19.81 34.40 -55.93
N GLY A 498 19.44 34.79 -54.69
CA GLY A 498 20.20 35.69 -53.85
C GLY A 498 20.06 37.16 -54.26
N ASN A 499 19.13 37.51 -55.14
CA ASN A 499 18.89 38.89 -55.58
C ASN A 499 18.17 39.72 -54.50
N ILE A 500 17.40 39.06 -53.61
CA ILE A 500 16.82 39.63 -52.39
C ILE A 500 17.18 38.74 -51.23
N THR A 501 17.31 39.32 -50.02
CA THR A 501 17.65 38.59 -48.77
C THR A 501 16.49 38.53 -47.78
N LYS A 502 15.42 39.27 -48.04
CA LYS A 502 14.15 39.29 -47.25
C LYS A 502 13.01 39.59 -48.19
N PHE A 503 11.84 39.03 -47.83
CA PHE A 503 10.62 39.38 -48.53
C PHE A 503 10.03 40.71 -48.03
N PRO A 504 9.23 41.43 -48.84
CA PRO A 504 8.57 42.68 -48.43
C PRO A 504 7.69 42.51 -47.19
N VAL A 505 6.99 41.37 -47.05
CA VAL A 505 6.12 41.08 -45.92
C VAL A 505 6.90 40.89 -44.57
N GLU A 506 8.22 40.73 -44.65
CA GLU A 506 9.11 40.57 -43.46
C GLU A 506 9.83 41.88 -43.09
N GLN A 507 9.57 42.97 -43.82
CA GLN A 507 10.18 44.28 -43.57
C GLN A 507 9.21 45.18 -42.79
#